data_10cfaf5e5d2e1145a60f57b03900531b
#
_entry.id   10cfaf5e5d2e1145a60f57b03900531b
#
_cell.length_a   1.000
_cell.length_b   1.000
_cell.length_c   1.000
_cell.angle_alpha   90.00
_cell.angle_beta   90.00
_cell.angle_gamma   90.00
#
_symmetry.space_group_name_H-M   'P 1'
#
loop_
_entity.id
_entity.type
_entity.pdbx_description
1 polymer ?
#
loop_
_entity_poly.entity_id
_entity_poly.type
_entity_poly.pdbx_seq_one_letter_code
_entity_poly.pdbx_strand_id
1 'polypeptide(L)'
;MSKSVKLIQVDGKLPNLALMKLSAYYKDNGYEVDFTRSVHKDLFDKNYEYIFASTIFKFSINRIQRLKKNYPEAIIGGTGTDDWKLSIEDYIGDYDKYDYSIYPDYDFSLGFTQRGCRLKCKFCVVPIKEGKNRSVVNSVYDIWRGEGYPRKLHLLDNDFFGQPEEQWKLRVKEIQDGKFQVCFNQGINIRLINETVAENLATLNFKDDSFKSKRIYTAWDNIGDEKRFFTGIDLLVKHGISPKNVMAYMLIGYDKRETWERIWYRFNKMVDMGILPYPMVYDPLQQRKNLKQFQRYVVRQYYRHKTWKEYLDFVKGKVKIHDDKQLSII
;
A
#
# COMPACT_ATOMS: atom_id res chain seq x y z
N MET A 1 21.55 22.48 25.07
CA MET A 1 20.91 22.44 23.74
C MET A 1 19.77 21.45 23.83
N SER A 2 18.60 21.75 23.31
CA SER A 2 17.50 20.79 23.26
C SER A 2 17.89 19.62 22.34
N LYS A 3 17.68 18.39 22.81
CA LYS A 3 17.89 17.20 21.99
C LYS A 3 16.87 17.19 20.87
N SER A 4 17.28 16.93 19.65
CA SER A 4 16.39 16.95 18.49
C SER A 4 16.58 15.74 17.59
N VAL A 5 15.46 15.31 16.95
CA VAL A 5 15.40 14.19 16.02
C VAL A 5 14.70 14.63 14.74
N LYS A 6 15.24 14.24 13.58
CA LYS A 6 14.63 14.45 12.29
C LYS A 6 14.04 13.16 11.76
N LEU A 7 12.76 13.23 11.33
CA LEU A 7 12.03 12.11 10.71
C LEU A 7 11.73 12.44 9.26
N ILE A 8 12.09 11.53 8.34
CA ILE A 8 11.96 11.75 6.89
C ILE A 8 11.14 10.63 6.26
N GLN A 9 9.95 10.96 5.72
CA GLN A 9 9.20 10.04 4.88
C GLN A 9 9.64 10.18 3.43
N VAL A 10 10.45 9.23 2.94
CA VAL A 10 11.01 9.27 1.59
C VAL A 10 9.92 9.11 0.51
N ASP A 11 8.94 8.22 0.76
CA ASP A 11 7.87 7.93 -0.19
C ASP A 11 6.59 7.45 0.54
N GLY A 12 5.57 7.07 -0.24
CA GLY A 12 4.26 6.70 0.31
C GLY A 12 3.36 7.92 0.56
N LYS A 13 2.05 7.70 0.46
CA LYS A 13 1.03 8.73 0.68
C LYS A 13 0.45 8.69 2.08
N LEU A 14 0.19 7.49 2.58
CA LEU A 14 -0.35 7.28 3.92
C LEU A 14 0.69 7.62 4.99
N PRO A 15 0.26 7.95 6.20
CA PRO A 15 1.13 8.04 7.36
C PRO A 15 1.99 6.79 7.53
N ASN A 16 3.22 6.97 7.92
CA ASN A 16 4.17 5.90 8.15
C ASN A 16 4.19 5.53 9.63
N LEU A 17 3.68 4.34 9.98
CA LEU A 17 3.58 3.90 11.38
C LEU A 17 4.92 3.88 12.11
N ALA A 18 6.02 3.52 11.42
CA ALA A 18 7.34 3.52 12.03
C ALA A 18 7.76 4.94 12.44
N LEU A 19 7.56 5.93 11.55
CA LEU A 19 7.87 7.33 11.87
C LEU A 19 6.93 7.89 12.95
N MET A 20 5.67 7.47 12.98
CA MET A 20 4.74 7.87 14.05
C MET A 20 5.14 7.31 15.42
N LYS A 21 5.61 6.06 15.48
CA LYS A 21 6.15 5.47 16.72
C LYS A 21 7.41 6.19 17.17
N LEU A 22 8.35 6.42 16.26
CA LEU A 22 9.57 7.19 16.55
C LEU A 22 9.22 8.59 17.07
N SER A 23 8.30 9.30 16.43
CA SER A 23 7.86 10.62 16.86
C SER A 23 7.29 10.60 18.28
N ALA A 24 6.39 9.67 18.57
CA ALA A 24 5.78 9.56 19.90
C ALA A 24 6.84 9.23 20.96
N TYR A 25 7.72 8.25 20.69
CA TYR A 25 8.78 7.86 21.62
C TYR A 25 9.73 9.03 21.94
N TYR A 26 10.25 9.69 20.92
CA TYR A 26 11.21 10.78 21.14
C TYR A 26 10.57 11.99 21.81
N LYS A 27 9.32 12.34 21.50
CA LYS A 27 8.59 13.40 22.20
C LYS A 27 8.36 13.06 23.68
N ASP A 28 7.94 11.82 23.99
CA ASP A 28 7.75 11.37 25.37
C ASP A 28 9.10 11.35 26.17
N ASN A 29 10.23 11.27 25.47
CA ASN A 29 11.57 11.37 26.07
C ASN A 29 12.18 12.78 25.99
N GLY A 30 11.38 13.80 25.72
CA GLY A 30 11.78 15.21 25.78
C GLY A 30 12.59 15.72 24.59
N TYR A 31 12.57 15.02 23.46
CA TYR A 31 13.19 15.49 22.23
C TYR A 31 12.24 16.40 21.44
N GLU A 32 12.81 17.38 20.76
CA GLU A 32 12.13 18.09 19.69
C GLU A 32 12.16 17.23 18.41
N VAL A 33 11.00 17.04 17.79
CA VAL A 33 10.87 16.17 16.59
C VAL A 33 10.49 17.01 15.39
N ASP A 34 11.37 17.02 14.39
CA ASP A 34 11.13 17.65 13.09
C ASP A 34 10.76 16.58 12.05
N PHE A 35 9.61 16.74 11.40
CA PHE A 35 9.14 15.83 10.36
C PHE A 35 9.14 16.49 8.99
N THR A 36 9.59 15.76 7.96
CA THR A 36 9.54 16.22 6.57
C THR A 36 9.34 15.08 5.58
N ARG A 37 8.84 15.42 4.40
CA ARG A 37 8.83 14.55 3.21
C ARG A 37 9.92 14.95 2.20
N SER A 38 10.70 16.00 2.49
CA SER A 38 11.83 16.43 1.67
C SER A 38 13.07 15.58 2.02
N VAL A 39 13.81 15.18 0.98
CA VAL A 39 15.13 14.52 1.12
C VAL A 39 16.28 15.53 0.97
N HIS A 40 15.97 16.81 0.87
CA HIS A 40 16.95 17.90 0.81
C HIS A 40 17.14 18.53 2.18
N LYS A 41 18.34 18.99 2.47
CA LYS A 41 18.59 19.84 3.63
C LYS A 41 17.78 21.12 3.53
N ASP A 42 17.20 21.51 4.66
CA ASP A 42 16.60 22.81 4.83
C ASP A 42 17.66 23.82 5.29
N LEU A 43 17.46 25.11 5.01
CA LEU A 43 18.33 26.19 5.48
C LEU A 43 18.29 26.33 7.01
N PHE A 44 17.20 25.88 7.64
CA PHE A 44 16.96 25.92 9.08
C PHE A 44 17.21 24.58 9.77
N ASP A 45 17.86 23.61 9.09
CA ASP A 45 18.18 22.33 9.69
C ASP A 45 19.11 22.54 10.89
N LYS A 46 18.72 21.92 12.01
CA LYS A 46 19.48 21.90 13.26
C LYS A 46 20.53 20.79 13.23
N ASN A 47 21.35 20.73 14.29
CA ASN A 47 22.13 19.53 14.57
C ASN A 47 21.23 18.52 15.27
N TYR A 48 20.84 17.47 14.54
CA TYR A 48 20.00 16.38 15.06
C TYR A 48 20.87 15.30 15.71
N GLU A 49 20.42 14.78 16.86
CA GLU A 49 21.06 13.63 17.51
C GLU A 49 20.81 12.35 16.70
N TYR A 50 19.61 12.23 16.14
CA TYR A 50 19.23 11.14 15.24
C TYR A 50 18.46 11.66 14.02
N ILE A 51 18.71 11.00 12.89
CA ILE A 51 17.96 11.23 11.66
C ILE A 51 17.45 9.87 11.18
N PHE A 52 16.13 9.67 11.22
CA PHE A 52 15.49 8.47 10.71
C PHE A 52 14.74 8.74 9.41
N ALA A 53 14.87 7.82 8.48
CA ALA A 53 14.14 7.90 7.23
C ALA A 53 13.44 6.57 6.92
N SER A 54 12.24 6.65 6.37
CA SER A 54 11.48 5.47 5.95
C SER A 54 11.16 5.52 4.48
N THR A 55 11.38 4.40 3.78
CA THR A 55 11.06 4.21 2.36
C THR A 55 10.35 2.87 2.17
N ILE A 56 9.29 2.87 1.34
CA ILE A 56 8.47 1.69 1.09
C ILE A 56 8.80 1.08 -0.28
N PHE A 57 9.18 1.90 -1.26
CA PHE A 57 9.28 1.50 -2.65
C PHE A 57 10.73 1.46 -3.15
N LYS A 58 11.13 0.34 -3.75
CA LYS A 58 12.48 0.18 -4.38
C LYS A 58 12.74 1.19 -5.50
N PHE A 59 11.71 1.65 -6.21
CA PHE A 59 11.88 2.66 -7.25
C PHE A 59 12.25 4.06 -6.72
N SER A 60 12.21 4.25 -5.40
CA SER A 60 12.64 5.51 -4.76
C SER A 60 14.17 5.61 -4.60
N ILE A 61 14.95 4.73 -5.22
CA ILE A 61 16.41 4.65 -5.09
C ILE A 61 17.11 6.01 -5.31
N ASN A 62 16.69 6.80 -6.30
CA ASN A 62 17.25 8.12 -6.55
C ASN A 62 17.01 9.09 -5.38
N ARG A 63 15.87 8.98 -4.70
CA ARG A 63 15.56 9.77 -3.49
C ARG A 63 16.41 9.32 -2.32
N ILE A 64 16.60 8.01 -2.17
CA ILE A 64 17.46 7.41 -1.14
C ILE A 64 18.91 7.86 -1.33
N GLN A 65 19.43 7.81 -2.55
CA GLN A 65 20.80 8.28 -2.86
C GLN A 65 20.98 9.76 -2.54
N ARG A 66 19.99 10.58 -2.87
CA ARG A 66 19.98 12.01 -2.56
C ARG A 66 19.91 12.27 -1.06
N LEU A 67 19.09 11.49 -0.36
CA LEU A 67 19.00 11.52 1.11
C LEU A 67 20.36 11.22 1.74
N LYS A 68 21.01 10.13 1.34
CA LYS A 68 22.36 9.74 1.85
C LYS A 68 23.43 10.82 1.58
N LYS A 69 23.32 11.55 0.45
CA LYS A 69 24.24 12.66 0.17
C LYS A 69 24.01 13.85 1.10
N ASN A 70 22.74 14.13 1.44
CA ASN A 70 22.40 15.28 2.29
C ASN A 70 22.51 14.99 3.78
N TYR A 71 22.24 13.75 4.17
CA TYR A 71 22.27 13.25 5.56
C TYR A 71 23.00 11.89 5.58
N PRO A 72 24.36 11.90 5.55
CA PRO A 72 25.15 10.65 5.51
C PRO A 72 24.91 9.76 6.73
N GLU A 73 24.58 10.36 7.87
CA GLU A 73 24.31 9.72 9.17
C GLU A 73 22.89 9.15 9.30
N ALA A 74 22.02 9.36 8.30
CA ALA A 74 20.62 8.96 8.39
C ALA A 74 20.45 7.44 8.45
N ILE A 75 19.67 6.99 9.42
CA ILE A 75 19.22 5.61 9.58
C ILE A 75 18.02 5.39 8.65
N ILE A 76 18.20 4.60 7.60
CA ILE A 76 17.19 4.44 6.53
C ILE A 76 16.62 3.03 6.56
N GLY A 77 15.35 2.90 6.96
CA GLY A 77 14.62 1.64 7.01
C GLY A 77 13.45 1.55 6.03
N GLY A 78 12.77 0.42 6.06
CA GLY A 78 11.58 0.14 5.27
C GLY A 78 11.81 -0.82 4.10
N THR A 79 10.75 -1.21 3.41
CA THR A 79 10.78 -2.23 2.34
C THR A 79 11.41 -1.74 1.03
N GLY A 80 11.64 -0.44 0.90
CA GLY A 80 12.34 0.17 -0.23
C GLY A 80 13.86 0.06 -0.16
N THR A 81 14.42 -0.33 1.00
CA THR A 81 15.85 -0.64 1.17
C THR A 81 16.14 -2.11 0.91
N ASP A 82 17.41 -2.48 0.82
CA ASP A 82 17.84 -3.88 0.77
C ASP A 82 18.07 -4.47 2.18
N ASP A 83 18.19 -3.64 3.20
CA ASP A 83 18.28 -4.06 4.60
C ASP A 83 16.89 -4.16 5.24
N TRP A 84 16.29 -5.35 5.12
CA TRP A 84 14.98 -5.63 5.72
C TRP A 84 15.06 -6.08 7.18
N LYS A 85 16.25 -6.27 7.74
CA LYS A 85 16.45 -6.65 9.14
C LYS A 85 16.39 -5.44 10.08
N LEU A 86 16.71 -4.26 9.56
CA LEU A 86 16.64 -3.04 10.36
C LEU A 86 15.22 -2.80 10.85
N SER A 87 15.06 -2.76 12.15
CA SER A 87 13.79 -2.54 12.83
C SER A 87 13.85 -1.29 13.72
N ILE A 88 12.72 -0.62 13.88
CA ILE A 88 12.63 0.51 14.82
C ILE A 88 12.68 0.04 16.26
N GLU A 89 12.27 -1.19 16.53
CA GLU A 89 12.33 -1.82 17.85
C GLU A 89 13.78 -1.90 18.39
N ASP A 90 14.79 -1.90 17.52
CA ASP A 90 16.21 -1.80 17.91
C ASP A 90 16.55 -0.46 18.57
N TYR A 91 15.73 0.58 18.35
CA TYR A 91 15.93 1.95 18.86
C TYR A 91 14.96 2.33 19.97
N ILE A 92 13.73 1.82 19.93
CA ILE A 92 12.66 2.25 20.83
C ILE A 92 12.02 1.10 21.63
N GLY A 93 12.53 -0.13 21.51
CA GLY A 93 11.96 -1.31 22.17
C GLY A 93 10.50 -1.56 21.75
N ASP A 94 9.72 -2.09 22.65
CA ASP A 94 8.31 -2.44 22.45
C ASP A 94 7.34 -1.23 22.54
N TYR A 95 7.84 -0.02 22.30
CA TYR A 95 7.03 1.18 22.35
C TYR A 95 5.93 1.15 21.28
N ASP A 96 4.66 1.42 21.65
CA ASP A 96 3.49 1.14 20.80
C ASP A 96 2.56 2.34 20.52
N LYS A 97 2.84 3.52 21.08
CA LYS A 97 2.05 4.72 20.79
C LYS A 97 2.37 5.31 19.41
N TYR A 98 1.40 5.96 18.81
CA TYR A 98 1.49 6.60 17.52
C TYR A 98 1.22 8.10 17.60
N ASP A 99 2.13 8.92 17.10
CA ASP A 99 1.97 10.36 17.02
C ASP A 99 1.40 10.78 15.66
N TYR A 100 0.13 11.05 15.61
CA TYR A 100 -0.54 11.56 14.42
C TYR A 100 -0.26 13.04 14.15
N SER A 101 0.32 13.79 15.10
CA SER A 101 0.54 15.23 14.92
C SER A 101 1.54 15.57 13.82
N ILE A 102 2.41 14.61 13.45
CA ILE A 102 3.30 14.76 12.29
C ILE A 102 2.58 14.61 10.93
N TYR A 103 1.29 14.26 10.94
CA TYR A 103 0.41 14.18 9.76
C TYR A 103 -0.89 14.93 10.01
N PRO A 104 -0.85 16.27 10.15
CA PRO A 104 -2.01 17.08 10.58
C PRO A 104 -3.21 16.98 9.62
N ASP A 105 -2.95 16.77 8.31
CA ASP A 105 -3.99 16.67 7.29
C ASP A 105 -4.60 15.26 7.17
N TYR A 106 -4.20 14.31 8.04
CA TYR A 106 -4.72 12.95 8.00
C TYR A 106 -5.71 12.71 9.12
N ASP A 107 -6.99 12.69 8.78
CA ASP A 107 -8.10 12.62 9.73
C ASP A 107 -8.48 11.18 10.12
N PHE A 108 -8.03 10.17 9.37
CA PHE A 108 -8.45 8.79 9.59
C PHE A 108 -7.54 8.10 10.61
N SER A 109 -7.88 6.87 10.95
CA SER A 109 -7.02 6.00 11.74
C SER A 109 -6.43 4.90 10.86
N LEU A 110 -5.22 4.43 11.17
CA LEU A 110 -4.61 3.33 10.44
C LEU A 110 -3.83 2.41 11.39
N GLY A 111 -3.84 1.12 11.08
CA GLY A 111 -3.14 0.14 11.89
C GLY A 111 -3.36 -1.28 11.40
N PHE A 112 -2.85 -2.22 12.19
CA PHE A 112 -2.95 -3.65 11.94
C PHE A 112 -3.80 -4.30 13.02
N THR A 113 -4.77 -5.14 12.63
CA THR A 113 -5.39 -6.09 13.55
C THR A 113 -4.59 -7.38 13.61
N GLN A 114 -3.79 -7.65 12.56
CA GLN A 114 -2.96 -8.84 12.42
C GLN A 114 -1.69 -8.53 11.64
N ARG A 115 -0.59 -9.18 12.03
CA ARG A 115 0.68 -9.20 11.28
C ARG A 115 0.89 -10.57 10.62
N GLY A 116 1.71 -10.57 9.56
CA GLY A 116 2.03 -11.77 8.80
C GLY A 116 0.97 -12.14 7.75
N CYS A 117 1.21 -13.23 7.01
CA CYS A 117 0.32 -13.71 5.95
C CYS A 117 0.41 -15.24 5.80
N ARG A 118 -0.72 -15.92 5.56
CA ARG A 118 -0.77 -17.37 5.28
C ARG A 118 -0.05 -17.76 3.99
N LEU A 119 0.05 -16.82 3.04
CA LEU A 119 0.64 -17.09 1.73
C LEU A 119 2.15 -16.88 1.75
N LYS A 120 2.81 -17.67 0.90
CA LYS A 120 4.27 -17.62 0.69
C LYS A 120 4.57 -17.20 -0.74
N CYS A 121 4.00 -16.06 -1.18
CA CYS A 121 4.22 -15.54 -2.52
C CYS A 121 5.70 -15.19 -2.70
N LYS A 122 6.35 -15.79 -3.71
CA LYS A 122 7.81 -15.66 -3.93
C LYS A 122 8.28 -14.24 -4.21
N PHE A 123 7.40 -13.39 -4.70
CA PHE A 123 7.66 -11.97 -4.97
C PHE A 123 7.41 -11.05 -3.78
N CYS A 124 6.81 -11.57 -2.70
CA CYS A 124 6.32 -10.76 -1.58
C CYS A 124 7.36 -10.66 -0.46
N VAL A 125 7.53 -9.45 0.06
CA VAL A 125 8.45 -9.15 1.17
C VAL A 125 7.88 -9.55 2.53
N VAL A 126 6.57 -9.68 2.67
CA VAL A 126 5.88 -9.92 3.95
C VAL A 126 6.42 -11.13 4.71
N PRO A 127 6.61 -12.32 4.09
CA PRO A 127 7.15 -13.47 4.82
C PRO A 127 8.58 -13.26 5.35
N ILE A 128 9.34 -12.34 4.74
CA ILE A 128 10.72 -12.02 5.15
C ILE A 128 10.69 -11.03 6.30
N LYS A 129 9.89 -9.96 6.17
CA LYS A 129 9.88 -8.84 7.11
C LYS A 129 9.00 -9.08 8.35
N GLU A 130 7.87 -9.77 8.19
CA GLU A 130 6.89 -9.99 9.27
C GLU A 130 6.88 -11.44 9.76
N GLY A 131 7.69 -12.30 9.14
CA GLY A 131 7.69 -13.73 9.42
C GLY A 131 6.50 -14.46 8.77
N LYS A 132 6.44 -15.77 9.02
CA LYS A 132 5.41 -16.66 8.48
C LYS A 132 4.23 -16.85 9.42
N ASN A 133 4.43 -16.55 10.69
CA ASN A 133 3.41 -16.72 11.72
C ASN A 133 2.49 -15.50 11.71
N ARG A 134 1.21 -15.78 11.83
CA ARG A 134 0.19 -14.74 11.98
C ARG A 134 0.05 -14.42 13.46
N SER A 135 0.11 -13.16 13.78
CA SER A 135 -0.12 -12.67 15.14
C SER A 135 -1.27 -11.69 15.15
N VAL A 136 -2.24 -11.90 16.03
CA VAL A 136 -3.25 -10.89 16.37
C VAL A 136 -2.57 -9.84 17.21
N VAL A 137 -2.75 -8.57 16.88
CA VAL A 137 -2.04 -7.46 17.56
C VAL A 137 -2.99 -6.45 18.20
N ASN A 138 -4.09 -6.08 17.54
CA ASN A 138 -4.98 -5.05 18.04
C ASN A 138 -6.46 -5.38 17.77
N SER A 139 -7.36 -4.84 18.60
CA SER A 139 -8.74 -4.63 18.23
C SER A 139 -8.88 -3.45 17.25
N VAL A 140 -10.03 -3.28 16.62
CA VAL A 140 -10.26 -2.08 15.79
C VAL A 140 -10.40 -0.81 16.66
N TYR A 141 -10.79 -0.96 17.92
CA TYR A 141 -10.86 0.16 18.86
C TYR A 141 -9.48 0.64 19.30
N ASP A 142 -8.48 -0.25 19.39
CA ASP A 142 -7.07 0.13 19.66
C ASP A 142 -6.45 0.89 18.49
N ILE A 143 -6.92 0.62 17.26
CA ILE A 143 -6.48 1.33 16.05
C ILE A 143 -7.13 2.71 15.95
N TRP A 144 -8.39 2.82 16.39
CA TRP A 144 -9.15 4.06 16.28
C TRP A 144 -8.60 5.13 17.22
N ARG A 145 -8.49 6.35 16.72
CA ARG A 145 -7.96 7.51 17.47
C ARG A 145 -8.87 7.98 18.60
N GLY A 146 -10.07 7.40 18.76
CA GLY A 146 -11.01 7.74 19.82
C GLY A 146 -12.03 8.80 19.44
N GLU A 147 -12.81 9.24 20.43
CA GLU A 147 -13.86 10.24 20.24
C GLU A 147 -13.29 11.56 19.69
N GLY A 148 -14.04 12.19 18.81
CA GLY A 148 -13.61 13.38 18.07
C GLY A 148 -12.98 13.06 16.70
N TYR A 149 -12.64 11.80 16.43
CA TYR A 149 -12.10 11.37 15.11
C TYR A 149 -13.12 10.53 14.34
N PRO A 150 -13.12 10.63 12.99
CA PRO A 150 -13.99 9.82 12.15
C PRO A 150 -13.82 8.32 12.41
N ARG A 151 -14.91 7.56 12.40
CA ARG A 151 -14.89 6.09 12.48
C ARG A 151 -14.49 5.48 11.13
N LYS A 152 -13.31 5.85 10.64
CA LYS A 152 -12.73 5.44 9.34
C LYS A 152 -11.34 4.86 9.56
N LEU A 153 -11.18 3.59 9.17
CA LEU A 153 -9.97 2.81 9.45
C LEU A 153 -9.31 2.32 8.15
N HIS A 154 -8.05 2.67 7.95
CA HIS A 154 -7.19 1.96 7.03
C HIS A 154 -6.60 0.73 7.74
N LEU A 155 -7.10 -0.45 7.41
CA LEU A 155 -6.56 -1.71 7.90
C LEU A 155 -5.41 -2.13 6.99
N LEU A 156 -4.22 -2.22 7.57
CA LEU A 156 -2.97 -2.53 6.87
C LEU A 156 -2.63 -4.02 6.88
N ASP A 157 -3.57 -4.84 7.31
CA ASP A 157 -3.45 -6.29 7.40
C ASP A 157 -3.11 -6.90 6.04
N ASN A 158 -2.05 -7.71 6.00
CA ASN A 158 -1.68 -8.44 4.78
C ASN A 158 -2.62 -9.64 4.49
N ASP A 159 -3.35 -10.11 5.50
CA ASP A 159 -4.29 -11.24 5.38
C ASP A 159 -5.32 -11.20 6.52
N PHE A 160 -6.21 -10.21 6.52
CA PHE A 160 -7.21 -9.98 7.58
C PHE A 160 -7.97 -11.25 7.95
N PHE A 161 -8.53 -11.97 6.97
CA PHE A 161 -9.24 -13.25 7.17
C PHE A 161 -8.29 -14.43 7.34
N GLY A 162 -7.01 -14.19 7.51
CA GLY A 162 -6.00 -15.18 7.86
C GLY A 162 -5.88 -15.46 9.34
N GLN A 163 -6.46 -14.65 10.18
CA GLN A 163 -6.57 -14.86 11.62
C GLN A 163 -7.37 -16.16 11.91
N PRO A 164 -7.26 -16.76 13.12
CA PRO A 164 -8.23 -17.75 13.59
C PRO A 164 -9.66 -17.24 13.41
N GLU A 165 -10.59 -18.12 13.08
CA GLU A 165 -11.95 -17.71 12.67
C GLU A 165 -12.66 -16.87 13.73
N GLU A 166 -12.55 -17.24 14.98
CA GLU A 166 -13.09 -16.51 16.13
C GLU A 166 -12.51 -15.09 16.24
N GLN A 167 -11.22 -14.91 15.89
CA GLN A 167 -10.55 -13.63 15.98
C GLN A 167 -10.99 -12.66 14.87
N TRP A 168 -10.99 -13.09 13.61
CA TRP A 168 -11.46 -12.20 12.55
C TRP A 168 -12.98 -11.96 12.65
N LYS A 169 -13.78 -12.91 13.13
CA LYS A 169 -15.22 -12.69 13.44
C LYS A 169 -15.40 -11.63 14.53
N LEU A 170 -14.57 -11.68 15.57
CA LEU A 170 -14.57 -10.64 16.59
C LEU A 170 -14.24 -9.26 15.98
N ARG A 171 -13.23 -9.18 15.11
CA ARG A 171 -12.91 -7.91 14.39
C ARG A 171 -14.08 -7.42 13.52
N VAL A 172 -14.74 -8.34 12.80
CA VAL A 172 -15.94 -8.02 12.01
C VAL A 172 -17.05 -7.46 12.91
N LYS A 173 -17.31 -8.10 14.05
CA LYS A 173 -18.30 -7.63 15.04
C LYS A 173 -17.94 -6.24 15.58
N GLU A 174 -16.68 -5.99 15.93
CA GLU A 174 -16.22 -4.68 16.40
C GLU A 174 -16.43 -3.59 15.34
N ILE A 175 -16.15 -3.90 14.05
CA ILE A 175 -16.39 -2.98 12.94
C ILE A 175 -17.88 -2.64 12.82
N GLN A 176 -18.77 -3.63 12.95
CA GLN A 176 -20.22 -3.45 12.87
C GLN A 176 -20.76 -2.65 14.07
N ASP A 177 -20.44 -3.10 15.30
CA ASP A 177 -20.89 -2.47 16.54
C ASP A 177 -20.42 -1.01 16.63
N GLY A 178 -19.17 -0.76 16.24
CA GLY A 178 -18.58 0.57 16.19
C GLY A 178 -19.01 1.41 14.99
N LYS A 179 -19.79 0.85 14.05
CA LYS A 179 -20.21 1.50 12.79
C LYS A 179 -19.03 2.06 12.00
N PHE A 180 -17.90 1.36 12.01
CA PHE A 180 -16.70 1.78 11.30
C PHE A 180 -16.84 1.60 9.79
N GLN A 181 -16.28 2.54 9.04
CA GLN A 181 -15.93 2.35 7.63
C GLN A 181 -14.51 1.82 7.57
N VAL A 182 -14.28 0.78 6.79
CA VAL A 182 -12.97 0.14 6.71
C VAL A 182 -12.45 0.09 5.27
N CYS A 183 -11.19 0.40 5.11
CA CYS A 183 -10.44 0.16 3.89
C CYS A 183 -9.44 -0.98 4.14
N PHE A 184 -9.60 -2.11 3.45
CA PHE A 184 -8.62 -3.20 3.44
C PHE A 184 -7.48 -2.82 2.50
N ASN A 185 -6.60 -1.95 2.96
CA ASN A 185 -5.61 -1.26 2.14
C ASN A 185 -4.62 -2.20 1.43
N GLN A 186 -4.23 -3.32 2.08
CA GLN A 186 -3.37 -4.34 1.47
C GLN A 186 -4.16 -5.39 0.67
N GLY A 187 -5.48 -5.26 0.65
CA GLY A 187 -6.39 -6.17 -0.03
C GLY A 187 -6.73 -7.43 0.77
N ILE A 188 -7.75 -8.12 0.29
CA ILE A 188 -8.17 -9.43 0.82
C ILE A 188 -7.69 -10.54 -0.09
N ASN A 189 -7.45 -11.71 0.50
CA ASN A 189 -6.98 -12.87 -0.25
C ASN A 189 -8.14 -13.64 -0.89
N ILE A 190 -8.57 -13.18 -2.07
CA ILE A 190 -9.72 -13.74 -2.80
C ILE A 190 -9.63 -15.25 -3.06
N ARG A 191 -8.40 -15.79 -3.21
CA ARG A 191 -8.18 -17.22 -3.50
C ARG A 191 -8.51 -18.14 -2.32
N LEU A 192 -8.66 -17.58 -1.12
CA LEU A 192 -8.94 -18.28 0.14
C LEU A 192 -10.29 -17.88 0.75
N ILE A 193 -11.10 -17.12 0.03
CA ILE A 193 -12.46 -16.80 0.46
C ILE A 193 -13.31 -18.08 0.40
N ASN A 194 -14.04 -18.29 1.46
CA ASN A 194 -15.11 -19.28 1.57
C ASN A 194 -16.46 -18.58 1.82
N GLU A 195 -17.51 -19.35 1.94
CA GLU A 195 -18.88 -18.86 2.14
C GLU A 195 -18.97 -17.94 3.37
N THR A 196 -18.44 -18.40 4.52
CA THR A 196 -18.46 -17.65 5.77
C THR A 196 -17.75 -16.31 5.67
N VAL A 197 -16.59 -16.28 5.01
CA VAL A 197 -15.83 -15.03 4.81
C VAL A 197 -16.59 -14.07 3.88
N ALA A 198 -17.16 -14.56 2.77
CA ALA A 198 -17.91 -13.75 1.82
C ALA A 198 -19.17 -13.13 2.47
N GLU A 199 -19.91 -13.93 3.24
CA GLU A 199 -21.07 -13.49 4.01
C GLU A 199 -20.70 -12.36 4.98
N ASN A 200 -19.71 -12.57 5.83
CA ASN A 200 -19.28 -11.59 6.81
C ASN A 200 -18.73 -10.30 6.15
N LEU A 201 -17.93 -10.43 5.08
CA LEU A 201 -17.40 -9.28 4.34
C LEU A 201 -18.54 -8.43 3.75
N ALA A 202 -19.61 -9.05 3.27
CA ALA A 202 -20.76 -8.36 2.70
C ALA A 202 -21.50 -7.47 3.70
N THR A 203 -21.41 -7.77 5.00
CA THR A 203 -22.03 -6.96 6.07
C THR A 203 -21.24 -5.71 6.41
N LEU A 204 -19.98 -5.60 5.98
CA LEU A 204 -19.10 -4.49 6.33
C LEU A 204 -19.31 -3.26 5.45
N ASN A 205 -19.12 -2.09 6.04
CA ASN A 205 -19.05 -0.83 5.31
C ASN A 205 -17.63 -0.59 4.77
N PHE A 206 -17.23 -1.43 3.81
CA PHE A 206 -15.91 -1.32 3.18
C PHE A 206 -15.87 -0.17 2.15
N LYS A 207 -14.73 0.50 2.07
CA LYS A 207 -14.49 1.68 1.24
C LYS A 207 -13.14 1.62 0.54
N ASP A 208 -12.99 2.50 -0.44
CA ASP A 208 -11.69 2.82 -1.02
C ASP A 208 -10.79 3.60 -0.03
N ASP A 209 -9.55 3.83 -0.42
CA ASP A 209 -8.54 4.57 0.36
C ASP A 209 -8.93 6.03 0.66
N SER A 210 -9.91 6.57 -0.05
CA SER A 210 -10.46 7.91 0.18
C SER A 210 -11.77 7.90 0.99
N PHE A 211 -12.29 6.74 1.32
CA PHE A 211 -13.60 6.52 2.00
C PHE A 211 -14.81 7.08 1.23
N LYS A 212 -14.69 7.28 -0.08
CA LYS A 212 -15.78 7.83 -0.91
C LYS A 212 -16.62 6.74 -1.56
N SER A 213 -16.00 5.70 -2.07
CA SER A 213 -16.69 4.66 -2.85
C SER A 213 -16.54 3.28 -2.21
N LYS A 214 -17.50 2.38 -2.42
CA LYS A 214 -17.35 0.97 -2.07
C LYS A 214 -16.20 0.37 -2.89
N ARG A 215 -15.21 -0.24 -2.22
CA ARG A 215 -14.07 -0.86 -2.89
C ARG A 215 -13.48 -1.99 -2.05
N ILE A 216 -13.28 -3.12 -2.68
CA ILE A 216 -12.47 -4.23 -2.18
C ILE A 216 -11.25 -4.36 -3.08
N TYR A 217 -10.08 -4.41 -2.46
CA TYR A 217 -8.83 -4.70 -3.14
C TYR A 217 -8.50 -6.18 -3.03
N THR A 218 -8.01 -6.77 -4.10
CA THR A 218 -7.55 -8.16 -4.15
C THR A 218 -6.46 -8.31 -5.21
N ALA A 219 -6.03 -9.55 -5.53
CA ALA A 219 -5.00 -9.76 -6.53
C ALA A 219 -5.25 -11.03 -7.37
N TRP A 220 -4.96 -10.91 -8.68
CA TRP A 220 -4.80 -12.03 -9.60
C TRP A 220 -3.42 -11.96 -10.27
N ASP A 221 -2.41 -12.41 -9.56
CA ASP A 221 -1.01 -12.26 -9.96
C ASP A 221 -0.52 -13.36 -10.90
N ASN A 222 -1.14 -14.55 -10.85
CA ASN A 222 -0.74 -15.70 -11.65
C ASN A 222 -1.95 -16.28 -12.38
N ILE A 223 -1.77 -16.58 -13.68
CA ILE A 223 -2.82 -17.20 -14.50
C ILE A 223 -3.25 -18.57 -13.93
N GLY A 224 -2.35 -19.31 -13.27
CA GLY A 224 -2.67 -20.58 -12.62
C GLY A 224 -3.65 -20.47 -11.44
N ASP A 225 -3.86 -19.28 -10.90
CA ASP A 225 -4.83 -19.02 -9.83
C ASP A 225 -6.23 -18.66 -10.37
N GLU A 226 -6.44 -18.70 -11.68
CA GLU A 226 -7.67 -18.28 -12.32
C GLU A 226 -8.93 -18.85 -11.68
N LYS A 227 -9.02 -20.18 -11.58
CA LYS A 227 -10.18 -20.86 -11.00
C LYS A 227 -10.47 -20.36 -9.58
N ARG A 228 -9.42 -20.27 -8.74
CA ARG A 228 -9.57 -19.82 -7.34
C ARG A 228 -10.01 -18.35 -7.28
N PHE A 229 -9.44 -17.51 -8.15
CA PHE A 229 -9.78 -16.11 -8.22
C PHE A 229 -11.26 -15.92 -8.55
N PHE A 230 -11.75 -16.53 -9.63
CA PHE A 230 -13.14 -16.36 -10.07
C PHE A 230 -14.13 -17.06 -9.15
N THR A 231 -13.81 -18.22 -8.60
CA THR A 231 -14.63 -18.83 -7.53
C THR A 231 -14.79 -17.86 -6.35
N GLY A 232 -13.73 -17.17 -5.93
CA GLY A 232 -13.84 -16.16 -4.88
C GLY A 232 -14.70 -14.96 -5.30
N ILE A 233 -14.60 -14.49 -6.54
CA ILE A 233 -15.48 -13.43 -7.08
C ILE A 233 -16.93 -13.88 -7.08
N ASP A 234 -17.23 -15.11 -7.53
CA ASP A 234 -18.58 -15.65 -7.55
C ASP A 234 -19.21 -15.72 -6.15
N LEU A 235 -18.41 -16.10 -5.13
CA LEU A 235 -18.84 -16.05 -3.73
C LEU A 235 -19.17 -14.62 -3.28
N LEU A 236 -18.35 -13.64 -3.64
CA LEU A 236 -18.64 -12.23 -3.33
C LEU A 236 -19.95 -11.79 -3.99
N VAL A 237 -20.16 -12.13 -5.26
CA VAL A 237 -21.39 -11.80 -5.99
C VAL A 237 -22.61 -12.45 -5.37
N LYS A 238 -22.52 -13.72 -4.98
CA LYS A 238 -23.57 -14.46 -4.30
C LYS A 238 -24.05 -13.75 -3.03
N HIS A 239 -23.12 -13.12 -2.32
CA HIS A 239 -23.40 -12.34 -1.09
C HIS A 239 -23.65 -10.84 -1.35
N GLY A 240 -23.92 -10.43 -2.59
CA GLY A 240 -24.35 -9.07 -2.95
C GLY A 240 -23.21 -8.06 -3.14
N ILE A 241 -21.96 -8.50 -3.22
CA ILE A 241 -20.83 -7.62 -3.54
C ILE A 241 -20.63 -7.60 -5.05
N SER A 242 -20.97 -6.48 -5.68
CA SER A 242 -20.81 -6.31 -7.13
C SER A 242 -19.33 -6.35 -7.56
N PRO A 243 -19.01 -7.03 -8.68
CA PRO A 243 -17.68 -7.01 -9.28
C PRO A 243 -17.15 -5.60 -9.55
N LYS A 244 -18.01 -4.63 -9.84
CA LYS A 244 -17.65 -3.20 -10.02
C LYS A 244 -17.03 -2.58 -8.77
N ASN A 245 -17.28 -3.17 -7.60
CA ASN A 245 -16.67 -2.76 -6.34
C ASN A 245 -15.34 -3.45 -6.06
N VAL A 246 -14.88 -4.35 -6.94
CA VAL A 246 -13.61 -5.07 -6.80
C VAL A 246 -12.54 -4.42 -7.68
N MET A 247 -11.41 -4.08 -7.09
CA MET A 247 -10.18 -3.76 -7.80
C MET A 247 -9.17 -4.89 -7.60
N ALA A 248 -8.69 -5.46 -8.69
CA ALA A 248 -7.75 -6.56 -8.63
C ALA A 248 -6.36 -6.12 -9.11
N TYR A 249 -5.38 -6.18 -8.20
CA TYR A 249 -3.98 -6.06 -8.56
C TYR A 249 -3.60 -7.20 -9.51
N MET A 250 -2.75 -6.89 -10.46
CA MET A 250 -2.28 -7.79 -11.49
C MET A 250 -0.78 -7.62 -11.64
N LEU A 251 0.00 -8.48 -10.96
CA LEU A 251 1.45 -8.44 -11.09
C LEU A 251 1.86 -8.78 -12.52
N ILE A 252 2.70 -7.95 -13.12
CA ILE A 252 3.24 -8.14 -14.48
C ILE A 252 4.75 -7.99 -14.49
N GLY A 253 5.43 -8.80 -15.32
CA GLY A 253 6.88 -8.77 -15.47
C GLY A 253 7.66 -9.56 -14.42
N TYR A 254 7.00 -10.31 -13.54
CA TYR A 254 7.63 -11.19 -12.56
C TYR A 254 7.89 -12.61 -13.11
N ASP A 255 6.86 -13.25 -13.66
CA ASP A 255 6.99 -14.59 -14.25
C ASP A 255 7.73 -14.47 -15.60
N LYS A 256 8.90 -15.11 -15.72
CA LYS A 256 9.68 -15.12 -16.96
C LYS A 256 8.94 -15.78 -18.15
N ARG A 257 7.92 -16.60 -17.88
CA ARG A 257 7.07 -17.26 -18.87
C ARG A 257 5.85 -16.44 -19.26
N GLU A 258 5.67 -15.26 -18.66
CA GLU A 258 4.55 -14.39 -18.96
C GLU A 258 4.70 -13.76 -20.34
N THR A 259 3.67 -13.91 -21.17
CA THR A 259 3.57 -13.33 -22.52
C THR A 259 2.52 -12.20 -22.53
N TRP A 260 2.56 -11.38 -23.58
CA TRP A 260 1.57 -10.34 -23.77
C TRP A 260 0.14 -10.90 -23.89
N GLU A 261 -0.04 -12.06 -24.51
CA GLU A 261 -1.32 -12.75 -24.63
C GLU A 261 -1.88 -13.09 -23.24
N ARG A 262 -1.03 -13.57 -22.31
CA ARG A 262 -1.43 -13.86 -20.93
C ARG A 262 -1.77 -12.60 -20.13
N ILE A 263 -1.04 -11.50 -20.36
CA ILE A 263 -1.32 -10.21 -19.75
C ILE A 263 -2.68 -9.69 -20.23
N TRP A 264 -2.92 -9.68 -21.54
CA TRP A 264 -4.18 -9.26 -22.12
C TRP A 264 -5.34 -10.17 -21.73
N TYR A 265 -5.13 -11.47 -21.69
CA TYR A 265 -6.12 -12.43 -21.24
C TYR A 265 -6.62 -12.11 -19.83
N ARG A 266 -5.70 -11.95 -18.85
CA ARG A 266 -6.07 -11.59 -17.47
C ARG A 266 -6.79 -10.25 -17.41
N PHE A 267 -6.28 -9.26 -18.12
CA PHE A 267 -6.88 -7.93 -18.20
C PHE A 267 -8.31 -7.97 -18.75
N ASN A 268 -8.50 -8.53 -19.94
CA ASN A 268 -9.80 -8.58 -20.59
C ASN A 268 -10.83 -9.34 -19.74
N LYS A 269 -10.44 -10.50 -19.20
CA LYS A 269 -11.33 -11.31 -18.39
C LYS A 269 -11.82 -10.58 -17.12
N MET A 270 -10.98 -9.78 -16.49
CA MET A 270 -11.39 -8.92 -15.37
C MET A 270 -12.34 -7.80 -15.84
N VAL A 271 -12.02 -7.15 -16.94
CA VAL A 271 -12.84 -6.05 -17.50
C VAL A 271 -14.23 -6.58 -17.92
N ASP A 272 -14.30 -7.73 -18.59
CA ASP A 272 -15.55 -8.35 -19.04
C ASP A 272 -16.49 -8.69 -17.87
N MET A 273 -15.93 -9.03 -16.70
CA MET A 273 -16.70 -9.24 -15.48
C MET A 273 -17.00 -7.94 -14.70
N GLY A 274 -16.54 -6.79 -15.19
CA GLY A 274 -16.71 -5.50 -14.51
C GLY A 274 -15.77 -5.25 -13.36
N ILE A 275 -14.75 -6.09 -13.14
CA ILE A 275 -13.70 -5.90 -12.15
C ILE A 275 -12.73 -4.82 -12.67
N LEU A 276 -12.22 -3.97 -11.78
CA LEU A 276 -11.21 -2.98 -12.13
C LEU A 276 -9.80 -3.60 -12.05
N PRO A 277 -9.12 -3.83 -13.17
CA PRO A 277 -7.74 -4.31 -13.13
C PRO A 277 -6.78 -3.19 -12.74
N TYR A 278 -5.76 -3.54 -11.95
CA TYR A 278 -4.69 -2.62 -11.56
C TYR A 278 -3.32 -3.29 -11.78
N PRO A 279 -2.72 -3.16 -12.98
CA PRO A 279 -1.40 -3.72 -13.24
C PRO A 279 -0.34 -3.13 -12.32
N MET A 280 0.45 -4.00 -11.70
CA MET A 280 1.62 -3.65 -10.90
C MET A 280 2.88 -4.21 -11.59
N VAL A 281 3.74 -3.33 -12.05
CA VAL A 281 4.99 -3.73 -12.70
C VAL A 281 5.98 -4.17 -11.63
N TYR A 282 6.39 -5.44 -11.68
CA TYR A 282 7.43 -5.95 -10.81
C TYR A 282 8.77 -5.31 -11.17
N ASP A 283 9.50 -4.83 -10.17
CA ASP A 283 10.78 -4.14 -10.34
C ASP A 283 10.77 -3.10 -11.49
N PRO A 284 10.03 -2.00 -11.34
CA PRO A 284 9.79 -1.07 -12.43
C PRO A 284 11.05 -0.35 -12.94
N LEU A 285 12.19 -0.46 -12.24
CA LEU A 285 13.46 0.11 -12.68
C LEU A 285 14.10 -0.72 -13.78
N GLN A 286 13.94 -2.04 -13.72
CA GLN A 286 14.53 -2.99 -14.68
C GLN A 286 13.57 -3.36 -15.82
N GLN A 287 12.28 -3.04 -15.70
CA GLN A 287 11.27 -3.48 -16.64
C GLN A 287 11.22 -2.67 -17.93
N ARG A 288 10.80 -3.35 -19.01
CA ARG A 288 10.61 -2.77 -20.33
C ARG A 288 9.62 -1.62 -20.31
N LYS A 289 9.89 -0.58 -21.07
CA LYS A 289 9.04 0.62 -21.24
C LYS A 289 7.56 0.25 -21.50
N ASN A 290 7.30 -0.79 -22.28
CA ASN A 290 5.94 -1.20 -22.65
C ASN A 290 5.09 -1.67 -21.46
N LEU A 291 5.67 -2.35 -20.45
CA LEU A 291 4.92 -2.74 -19.24
C LEU A 291 4.46 -1.53 -18.43
N LYS A 292 5.32 -0.50 -18.32
CA LYS A 292 4.98 0.76 -17.65
C LYS A 292 3.90 1.53 -18.42
N GLN A 293 3.97 1.50 -19.77
CA GLN A 293 2.93 2.10 -20.61
C GLN A 293 1.60 1.37 -20.46
N PHE A 294 1.62 0.02 -20.41
CA PHE A 294 0.41 -0.77 -20.16
C PHE A 294 -0.18 -0.48 -18.77
N GLN A 295 0.64 -0.45 -17.72
CA GLN A 295 0.19 -0.05 -16.40
C GLN A 295 -0.51 1.32 -16.45
N ARG A 296 0.12 2.32 -17.09
CA ARG A 296 -0.47 3.66 -17.22
C ARG A 296 -1.77 3.66 -18.02
N TYR A 297 -1.84 2.89 -19.11
CA TYR A 297 -3.02 2.73 -19.94
C TYR A 297 -4.21 2.21 -19.13
N VAL A 298 -3.98 1.19 -18.31
CA VAL A 298 -5.01 0.57 -17.50
C VAL A 298 -5.37 1.42 -16.27
N VAL A 299 -4.39 1.85 -15.48
CA VAL A 299 -4.62 2.61 -14.23
C VAL A 299 -5.30 3.96 -14.50
N ARG A 300 -4.98 4.60 -15.62
CA ARG A 300 -5.64 5.83 -16.07
C ARG A 300 -6.92 5.58 -16.87
N GLN A 301 -7.35 4.34 -16.97
CA GLN A 301 -8.57 3.88 -17.66
C GLN A 301 -8.66 4.36 -19.13
N TYR A 302 -7.52 4.56 -19.81
CA TYR A 302 -7.53 4.91 -21.23
C TYR A 302 -8.21 3.85 -22.09
N TYR A 303 -8.19 2.57 -21.66
CA TYR A 303 -8.84 1.45 -22.34
C TYR A 303 -10.34 1.63 -22.53
N ARG A 304 -10.99 2.52 -21.79
CA ARG A 304 -12.41 2.83 -21.93
C ARG A 304 -12.73 3.69 -23.16
N HIS A 305 -11.71 4.37 -23.72
CA HIS A 305 -11.89 5.38 -24.76
C HIS A 305 -10.90 5.23 -25.92
N LYS A 306 -9.87 4.42 -25.76
CA LYS A 306 -8.80 4.24 -26.74
C LYS A 306 -8.36 2.80 -26.79
N THR A 307 -8.13 2.28 -27.99
CA THR A 307 -7.39 1.02 -28.20
C THR A 307 -5.94 1.19 -27.73
N TRP A 308 -5.25 0.09 -27.51
CA TRP A 308 -3.83 0.10 -27.15
C TRP A 308 -2.96 0.82 -28.19
N LYS A 309 -3.26 0.61 -29.49
CA LYS A 309 -2.55 1.26 -30.60
C LYS A 309 -2.74 2.78 -30.55
N GLU A 310 -3.98 3.26 -30.48
CA GLU A 310 -4.30 4.68 -30.37
C GLU A 310 -3.65 5.34 -29.15
N TYR A 311 -3.60 4.63 -28.01
CA TYR A 311 -2.91 5.11 -26.83
C TYR A 311 -1.39 5.26 -27.06
N LEU A 312 -0.76 4.27 -27.71
CA LEU A 312 0.68 4.37 -28.01
C LEU A 312 0.99 5.52 -28.96
N ASP A 313 0.16 5.75 -29.97
CA ASP A 313 0.31 6.86 -30.93
C ASP A 313 0.10 8.22 -30.23
N PHE A 314 -0.88 8.31 -29.34
CA PHE A 314 -1.09 9.48 -28.48
C PHE A 314 0.12 9.78 -27.58
N VAL A 315 0.75 8.78 -27.00
CA VAL A 315 1.94 8.97 -26.16
C VAL A 315 3.14 9.41 -26.99
N LYS A 316 3.33 8.82 -28.20
CA LYS A 316 4.39 9.25 -29.14
C LYS A 316 4.20 10.69 -29.60
N GLY A 317 2.97 11.09 -29.94
CA GLY A 317 2.65 12.46 -30.32
C GLY A 317 2.93 13.49 -29.23
N LYS A 318 2.64 13.16 -27.96
CA LYS A 318 2.98 14.04 -26.83
C LYS A 318 4.48 14.24 -26.62
N VAL A 319 5.29 13.21 -26.86
CA VAL A 319 6.75 13.31 -26.77
C VAL A 319 7.28 14.26 -27.85
N LYS A 320 6.79 14.16 -29.08
CA LYS A 320 7.18 15.08 -30.18
C LYS A 320 6.83 16.54 -29.88
N ILE A 321 5.64 16.82 -29.33
CA ILE A 321 5.22 18.19 -28.98
C ILE A 321 6.10 18.78 -27.86
N HIS A 322 6.63 17.98 -26.96
CA HIS A 322 7.55 18.45 -25.92
C HIS A 322 8.95 18.77 -26.48
N ASP A 323 9.43 17.96 -27.42
CA ASP A 323 10.72 18.20 -28.09
C ASP A 323 10.66 19.44 -28.99
N ASP A 324 9.54 19.64 -29.71
CA ASP A 324 9.34 20.84 -30.56
C ASP A 324 9.20 22.13 -29.74
N LYS A 325 8.70 22.09 -28.51
CA LYS A 325 8.61 23.26 -27.63
C LYS A 325 9.94 23.57 -26.94
N GLN A 326 10.85 22.66 -26.77
CA GLN A 326 12.20 22.92 -26.27
C GLN A 326 13.11 23.53 -27.36
N LEU A 327 12.82 23.30 -28.64
CA LEU A 327 13.54 23.89 -29.77
C LEU A 327 13.09 25.31 -30.14
N SER A 328 11.97 25.78 -29.56
CA SER A 328 11.43 27.13 -29.83
C SER A 328 11.77 28.20 -28.74
N ILE A 329 12.70 27.86 -27.83
CA ILE A 329 13.23 28.78 -26.81
C ILE A 329 14.76 28.77 -26.89
N ILE A 330 15.29 29.12 -28.05
CA ILE A 330 16.68 29.58 -28.23
C ILE A 330 16.61 30.86 -29.06
#